data_edc10c08fad9e80bd0723b4779edefbf
#
_entry.id   edc10c08fad9e80bd0723b4779edefbf
#
_cell.length_a   1.000
_cell.length_b   1.000
_cell.length_c   1.000
_cell.angle_alpha   90.00
_cell.angle_beta   90.00
_cell.angle_gamma   90.00
#
_symmetry.space_group_name_H-M   'P 1'
#
loop_
_entity.id
_entity.type
_entity.pdbx_description
1 polymer ?
#
loop_
_entity_poly.entity_id
_entity_poly.type
_entity_poly.pdbx_seq_one_letter_code
_entity_poly.pdbx_strand_id
1 'polypeptide(L)'
;MSDKKKFLIRIIVIIAGLAAFIIAADRLKVTDKAEIVTTLGYSYESARVVEVVEDNLSPDGIRVGYQMLKVQLTSGEYKGEIVNATSAEGNLFGAVCHKGDSVVVHMSVSGESKNVSVYSKDRIIQIAVFVGIFLLLICVIGGKNGVKSVVGLVFTFVAIFKIYIPLIYRGFSPFAAAVIITIITTIVTMYLISGATIKTFCAIAGTVLGVLLAGVSAWLFGVCADIDGYNVSNIETLSYVGQLTDIKIGGLLFSGILIASLGAVMDVAMSVSSAISEIHDKAPELSSVELFKSGMNVGRDMMGTMSNTLILAFVGSAVSELVINYAYNLPFRQIINSYNIGIE
;
A
#
# COMPACT_ATOMS: atom_id res chain seq x y z
N MET A 1 -35.61 -21.03 -0.27
CA MET A 1 -34.35 -20.83 0.50
C MET A 1 -34.33 -19.37 0.95
N SER A 2 -34.22 -19.10 2.25
CA SER A 2 -34.27 -17.72 2.78
C SER A 2 -33.15 -16.86 2.15
N ASP A 3 -33.43 -15.57 1.87
CA ASP A 3 -32.45 -14.64 1.26
C ASP A 3 -31.15 -14.53 2.07
N LYS A 4 -31.22 -14.74 3.39
CA LYS A 4 -30.04 -14.84 4.25
C LYS A 4 -29.17 -16.07 3.91
N LYS A 5 -29.76 -17.23 3.59
CA LYS A 5 -29.02 -18.42 3.19
C LYS A 5 -28.34 -18.26 1.81
N LYS A 6 -29.04 -17.66 0.86
CA LYS A 6 -28.44 -17.33 -0.47
C LYS A 6 -27.27 -16.37 -0.36
N PHE A 7 -27.38 -15.36 0.50
CA PHE A 7 -26.32 -14.41 0.75
C PHE A 7 -25.09 -15.07 1.42
N LEU A 8 -25.32 -15.91 2.44
CA LEU A 8 -24.25 -16.63 3.11
C LEU A 8 -23.49 -17.57 2.16
N ILE A 9 -24.20 -18.30 1.33
CA ILE A 9 -23.60 -19.18 0.31
C ILE A 9 -22.74 -18.36 -0.66
N ARG A 10 -23.21 -17.21 -1.13
CA ARG A 10 -22.44 -16.35 -2.02
C ARG A 10 -21.15 -15.85 -1.35
N ILE A 11 -21.21 -15.45 -0.09
CA ILE A 11 -20.01 -15.05 0.66
C ILE A 11 -19.01 -16.20 0.79
N ILE A 12 -19.50 -17.40 1.12
CA ILE A 12 -18.64 -18.59 1.24
C ILE A 12 -17.95 -18.89 -0.11
N VAL A 13 -18.69 -18.82 -1.21
CA VAL A 13 -18.12 -19.01 -2.57
C VAL A 13 -17.07 -17.94 -2.89
N ILE A 14 -17.31 -16.68 -2.53
CA ILE A 14 -16.37 -15.58 -2.76
C ILE A 14 -15.10 -15.80 -1.92
N ILE A 15 -15.24 -16.15 -0.65
CA ILE A 15 -14.10 -16.43 0.24
C ILE A 15 -13.31 -17.66 -0.25
N ALA A 16 -13.99 -18.71 -0.68
CA ALA A 16 -13.35 -19.88 -1.27
C ALA A 16 -12.62 -19.55 -2.57
N GLY A 17 -13.21 -18.70 -3.42
CA GLY A 17 -12.57 -18.18 -4.63
C GLY A 17 -11.32 -17.35 -4.32
N LEU A 18 -11.37 -16.49 -3.29
CA LEU A 18 -10.22 -15.71 -2.82
C LEU A 18 -9.11 -16.63 -2.28
N ALA A 19 -9.47 -17.64 -1.48
CA ALA A 19 -8.51 -18.61 -0.96
C ALA A 19 -7.85 -19.42 -2.08
N ALA A 20 -8.62 -19.88 -3.08
CA ALA A 20 -8.10 -20.56 -4.25
C ALA A 20 -7.16 -19.65 -5.06
N PHE A 21 -7.52 -18.36 -5.21
CA PHE A 21 -6.68 -17.36 -5.86
C PHE A 21 -5.35 -17.15 -5.10
N ILE A 22 -5.38 -17.06 -3.77
CA ILE A 22 -4.18 -16.93 -2.94
C ILE A 22 -3.26 -18.14 -3.15
N ILE A 23 -3.81 -19.35 -3.11
CA ILE A 23 -3.06 -20.60 -3.32
C ILE A 23 -2.45 -20.65 -4.73
N ALA A 24 -3.22 -20.25 -5.75
CA ALA A 24 -2.72 -20.17 -7.13
C ALA A 24 -1.61 -19.11 -7.28
N ALA A 25 -1.78 -17.95 -6.65
CA ALA A 25 -0.81 -16.87 -6.67
C ALA A 25 0.49 -17.24 -5.91
N ASP A 26 0.43 -18.10 -4.90
CA ASP A 26 1.62 -18.61 -4.20
C ASP A 26 2.55 -19.43 -5.12
N ARG A 27 2.05 -19.96 -6.23
CA ARG A 27 2.90 -20.60 -7.26
C ARG A 27 3.78 -19.58 -8.00
N LEU A 28 3.43 -18.31 -7.97
CA LEU A 28 4.24 -17.22 -8.53
C LEU A 28 5.31 -16.73 -7.55
N LYS A 29 5.32 -17.24 -6.30
CA LYS A 29 6.31 -16.86 -5.30
C LYS A 29 7.72 -17.14 -5.84
N VAL A 30 8.59 -16.15 -5.72
CA VAL A 30 10.01 -16.31 -6.01
C VAL A 30 10.64 -16.99 -4.80
N THR A 31 11.12 -18.23 -4.98
CA THR A 31 11.78 -19.02 -3.93
C THR A 31 13.26 -18.73 -3.86
N ASP A 32 13.85 -18.38 -4.98
CA ASP A 32 15.30 -18.14 -5.12
C ASP A 32 15.54 -16.63 -5.20
N LYS A 33 15.47 -15.97 -4.06
CA LYS A 33 15.75 -14.54 -3.95
C LYS A 33 17.24 -14.33 -3.73
N ALA A 34 17.82 -13.32 -4.41
CA ALA A 34 19.18 -12.91 -4.12
C ALA A 34 19.33 -12.55 -2.62
N GLU A 35 20.32 -13.12 -1.96
CA GLU A 35 20.68 -12.77 -0.58
C GLU A 35 21.31 -11.38 -0.57
N ILE A 36 20.49 -10.34 -0.52
CA ILE A 36 20.94 -8.93 -0.48
C ILE A 36 21.48 -8.58 0.92
N VAL A 37 20.91 -9.19 1.94
CA VAL A 37 21.35 -9.07 3.33
C VAL A 37 21.51 -10.46 3.91
N THR A 38 22.70 -10.77 4.41
CA THR A 38 22.95 -12.02 5.10
C THR A 38 22.13 -12.06 6.38
N THR A 39 21.17 -12.96 6.46
CA THR A 39 20.36 -13.18 7.66
C THR A 39 20.94 -14.26 8.57
N LEU A 40 22.09 -14.84 8.22
CA LEU A 40 22.77 -15.84 9.01
C LEU A 40 23.20 -15.24 10.36
N GLY A 41 22.67 -15.83 11.44
CA GLY A 41 22.98 -15.37 12.81
C GLY A 41 22.18 -14.14 13.27
N TYR A 42 21.24 -13.64 12.46
CA TYR A 42 20.36 -12.53 12.83
C TYR A 42 18.91 -12.96 12.85
N SER A 43 18.19 -12.55 13.89
CA SER A 43 16.74 -12.73 13.96
C SER A 43 16.05 -11.47 14.49
N TYR A 44 14.77 -11.30 14.11
CA TYR A 44 13.88 -10.29 14.67
C TYR A 44 12.85 -11.01 15.54
N GLU A 45 12.88 -10.73 16.83
CA GLU A 45 12.03 -11.39 17.80
C GLU A 45 11.16 -10.38 18.56
N SER A 46 9.97 -10.82 18.94
CA SER A 46 9.15 -10.03 19.86
C SER A 46 9.64 -10.23 21.28
N ALA A 47 9.69 -9.17 22.05
CA ALA A 47 10.12 -9.19 23.43
C ALA A 47 9.30 -8.23 24.30
N ARG A 48 9.35 -8.41 25.60
CA ARG A 48 8.75 -7.52 26.59
C ARG A 48 9.81 -6.96 27.50
N VAL A 49 9.79 -5.64 27.70
CA VAL A 49 10.72 -4.96 28.62
C VAL A 49 10.35 -5.32 30.06
N VAL A 50 11.25 -6.01 30.73
CA VAL A 50 11.11 -6.41 32.15
C VAL A 50 11.60 -5.30 33.07
N GLU A 51 12.74 -4.68 32.71
CA GLU A 51 13.40 -3.68 33.52
C GLU A 51 14.18 -2.71 32.62
N VAL A 52 14.16 -1.43 32.96
CA VAL A 52 15.10 -0.43 32.42
C VAL A 52 16.23 -0.32 33.42
N VAL A 53 17.41 -0.82 33.04
CA VAL A 53 18.57 -0.89 33.93
C VAL A 53 19.27 0.48 34.03
N GLU A 54 19.39 1.12 32.85
CA GLU A 54 20.02 2.43 32.72
C GLU A 54 19.29 3.24 31.63
N ASP A 55 18.98 4.47 31.94
CA ASP A 55 18.18 5.35 31.06
C ASP A 55 18.88 6.66 30.75
N ASN A 56 20.13 6.74 30.67
CA ASN A 56 21.01 7.85 30.25
C ASN A 56 20.28 9.18 29.91
N LEU A 57 19.53 9.70 30.90
CA LEU A 57 18.84 10.97 30.80
C LEU A 57 19.76 12.07 31.31
N SER A 58 19.90 13.15 30.53
CA SER A 58 20.55 14.38 30.99
C SER A 58 19.67 15.10 32.04
N PRO A 59 20.22 16.04 32.82
CA PRO A 59 19.46 16.83 33.77
C PRO A 59 18.25 17.56 33.17
N ASP A 60 18.33 17.89 31.88
CA ASP A 60 17.25 18.54 31.09
C ASP A 60 16.21 17.58 30.56
N GLY A 61 16.28 16.28 30.93
CA GLY A 61 15.35 15.25 30.48
C GLY A 61 15.59 14.75 29.04
N ILE A 62 16.66 15.19 28.40
CA ILE A 62 17.08 14.71 27.09
C ILE A 62 17.89 13.43 27.29
N ARG A 63 17.56 12.39 26.52
CA ARG A 63 18.32 11.15 26.56
C ARG A 63 19.62 11.31 25.77
N VAL A 64 20.72 10.93 26.40
CA VAL A 64 22.07 10.98 25.79
C VAL A 64 22.60 9.56 25.68
N GLY A 65 22.62 9.04 24.46
CA GLY A 65 23.09 7.69 24.20
C GLY A 65 21.95 6.64 24.19
N TYR A 66 22.20 5.45 24.69
CA TYR A 66 21.27 4.32 24.61
C TYR A 66 20.78 3.91 26.00
N GLN A 67 19.55 3.33 26.03
CA GLN A 67 19.02 2.67 27.21
C GLN A 67 19.61 1.25 27.32
N MET A 68 19.92 0.84 28.55
CA MET A 68 20.22 -0.56 28.87
C MET A 68 18.96 -1.19 29.47
N LEU A 69 18.53 -2.29 28.91
CA LEU A 69 17.25 -2.95 29.21
C LEU A 69 17.48 -4.42 29.53
N LYS A 70 16.60 -4.99 30.37
CA LYS A 70 16.36 -6.44 30.39
C LYS A 70 15.04 -6.71 29.69
N VAL A 71 15.07 -7.56 28.67
CA VAL A 71 13.90 -7.94 27.89
C VAL A 71 13.68 -9.44 27.96
N GLN A 72 12.43 -9.85 28.08
CA GLN A 72 12.04 -11.24 27.99
C GLN A 72 11.57 -11.52 26.56
N LEU A 73 12.20 -12.46 25.89
CA LEU A 73 11.82 -12.88 24.54
C LEU A 73 10.45 -13.58 24.56
N THR A 74 9.55 -13.18 23.69
CA THR A 74 8.21 -13.76 23.59
C THR A 74 8.01 -14.60 22.33
N SER A 75 8.95 -14.52 21.38
CA SER A 75 8.99 -15.32 20.16
C SER A 75 10.37 -15.92 19.93
N GLY A 76 10.51 -16.77 18.91
CA GLY A 76 11.77 -17.34 18.45
C GLY A 76 12.25 -18.53 19.25
N GLU A 77 13.49 -18.94 18.94
CA GLU A 77 14.15 -20.12 19.52
C GLU A 77 14.39 -19.96 21.04
N TYR A 78 14.69 -18.72 21.46
CA TYR A 78 15.02 -18.39 22.85
C TYR A 78 13.82 -17.84 23.63
N LYS A 79 12.60 -18.19 23.24
CA LYS A 79 11.37 -17.73 23.89
C LYS A 79 11.38 -18.06 25.40
N GLY A 80 11.09 -17.02 26.19
CA GLY A 80 11.04 -17.11 27.65
C GLY A 80 12.33 -16.66 28.35
N GLU A 81 13.45 -16.61 27.64
CA GLU A 81 14.71 -16.11 28.21
C GLU A 81 14.65 -14.61 28.47
N ILE A 82 15.34 -14.19 29.55
CA ILE A 82 15.58 -12.80 29.86
C ILE A 82 17.01 -12.48 29.42
N VAL A 83 17.14 -11.53 28.50
CA VAL A 83 18.43 -11.12 27.93
C VAL A 83 18.65 -9.62 28.12
N ASN A 84 19.91 -9.22 28.20
CA ASN A 84 20.26 -7.81 28.15
C ASN A 84 20.11 -7.28 26.73
N ALA A 85 19.52 -6.12 26.61
CA ALA A 85 19.30 -5.44 25.33
C ALA A 85 19.67 -3.97 25.43
N THR A 86 20.07 -3.40 24.32
CA THR A 86 20.28 -1.97 24.18
C THR A 86 19.22 -1.37 23.28
N SER A 87 18.68 -0.19 23.64
CA SER A 87 17.85 0.59 22.73
C SER A 87 18.60 1.87 22.38
N ALA A 88 18.99 1.97 21.10
CA ALA A 88 19.69 3.16 20.63
C ALA A 88 18.76 4.36 20.66
N GLU A 89 19.30 5.51 21.03
CA GLU A 89 18.60 6.77 20.88
C GLU A 89 18.73 7.25 19.44
N GLY A 90 17.64 7.27 18.73
CA GLY A 90 17.58 7.81 17.38
C GLY A 90 16.14 7.84 16.87
N ASN A 91 15.83 8.88 16.11
CA ASN A 91 14.52 8.98 15.47
C ASN A 91 14.29 7.87 14.42
N LEU A 92 15.37 7.23 13.95
CA LEU A 92 15.33 6.22 12.91
C LEU A 92 15.38 4.79 13.47
N PHE A 93 16.10 4.56 14.57
CA PHE A 93 16.31 3.23 15.13
C PHE A 93 16.17 3.25 16.65
N GLY A 94 15.61 2.17 17.18
CA GLY A 94 15.37 2.05 18.59
C GLY A 94 14.03 2.61 19.04
N ALA A 95 13.81 2.62 20.33
CA ALA A 95 12.60 3.15 20.95
C ALA A 95 12.90 3.58 22.38
N VAL A 96 12.24 4.64 22.83
CA VAL A 96 12.14 4.95 24.24
C VAL A 96 11.29 3.90 24.92
N CYS A 97 11.91 3.06 25.74
CA CYS A 97 11.29 1.92 26.37
C CYS A 97 10.97 2.18 27.83
N HIS A 98 9.82 1.69 28.27
CA HIS A 98 9.40 1.66 29.66
C HIS A 98 9.15 0.20 30.08
N LYS A 99 9.21 -0.07 31.38
CA LYS A 99 8.86 -1.38 31.91
C LYS A 99 7.45 -1.79 31.48
N GLY A 100 7.35 -3.00 30.88
CA GLY A 100 6.10 -3.57 30.38
C GLY A 100 5.85 -3.33 28.88
N ASP A 101 6.64 -2.48 28.22
CA ASP A 101 6.50 -2.23 26.78
C ASP A 101 6.78 -3.51 25.98
N SER A 102 5.98 -3.72 24.92
CA SER A 102 6.26 -4.72 23.89
C SER A 102 7.15 -4.12 22.83
N VAL A 103 8.24 -4.80 22.48
CA VAL A 103 9.26 -4.35 21.54
C VAL A 103 9.60 -5.47 20.56
N VAL A 104 10.07 -5.07 19.39
CA VAL A 104 10.75 -5.94 18.44
C VAL A 104 12.23 -5.74 18.65
N VAL A 105 12.95 -6.84 18.89
CA VAL A 105 14.40 -6.83 19.07
C VAL A 105 15.08 -7.47 17.86
N HIS A 106 16.21 -6.90 17.49
CA HIS A 106 17.15 -7.48 16.55
C HIS A 106 18.19 -8.24 17.39
N MET A 107 18.30 -9.52 17.16
CA MET A 107 19.21 -10.40 17.90
C MET A 107 20.26 -10.94 16.93
N SER A 108 21.53 -10.82 17.33
CA SER A 108 22.67 -11.42 16.66
C SER A 108 23.28 -12.46 17.59
N VAL A 109 23.38 -13.69 17.13
CA VAL A 109 23.94 -14.81 17.87
C VAL A 109 25.27 -15.21 17.21
N SER A 110 26.36 -15.12 18.00
CA SER A 110 27.68 -15.56 17.57
C SER A 110 28.30 -16.45 18.67
N GLY A 111 28.24 -17.75 18.46
CA GLY A 111 28.61 -18.73 19.48
C GLY A 111 27.72 -18.61 20.73
N GLU A 112 28.33 -18.40 21.90
CA GLU A 112 27.60 -18.20 23.16
C GLU A 112 27.16 -16.74 23.38
N SER A 113 27.65 -15.80 22.59
CA SER A 113 27.34 -14.38 22.74
C SER A 113 26.05 -14.02 22.01
N LYS A 114 25.11 -13.44 22.76
CA LYS A 114 23.83 -12.89 22.23
C LYS A 114 23.90 -11.37 22.34
N ASN A 115 23.96 -10.71 21.21
CA ASN A 115 23.84 -9.25 21.13
C ASN A 115 22.41 -8.90 20.73
N VAL A 116 21.69 -8.20 21.60
CA VAL A 116 20.28 -7.87 21.41
C VAL A 116 20.11 -6.36 21.43
N SER A 117 19.51 -5.83 20.40
CA SER A 117 19.16 -4.41 20.31
C SER A 117 17.68 -4.23 20.00
N VAL A 118 17.07 -3.22 20.59
CA VAL A 118 15.67 -2.87 20.28
C VAL A 118 15.62 -2.22 18.91
N TYR A 119 14.84 -2.82 18.01
CA TYR A 119 14.61 -2.30 16.68
C TYR A 119 13.49 -1.24 16.70
N SER A 120 12.35 -1.57 17.32
CA SER A 120 11.19 -0.67 17.43
C SER A 120 10.23 -1.14 18.51
N LYS A 121 9.25 -0.30 18.87
CA LYS A 121 8.08 -0.76 19.63
C LYS A 121 7.24 -1.71 18.77
N ASP A 122 6.77 -2.81 19.37
CA ASP A 122 5.82 -3.71 18.72
C ASP A 122 4.43 -3.07 18.71
N ARG A 123 3.96 -2.72 17.51
CA ARG A 123 2.68 -2.06 17.26
C ARG A 123 1.70 -2.94 16.52
N ILE A 124 2.01 -4.22 16.35
CA ILE A 124 1.20 -5.15 15.54
C ILE A 124 -0.24 -5.19 16.04
N ILE A 125 -0.43 -5.31 17.36
CA ILE A 125 -1.77 -5.39 17.96
C ILE A 125 -2.55 -4.09 17.74
N GLN A 126 -1.92 -2.94 17.97
CA GLN A 126 -2.57 -1.62 17.78
C GLN A 126 -2.97 -1.41 16.34
N ILE A 127 -2.09 -1.73 15.39
CA ILE A 127 -2.36 -1.66 13.95
C ILE A 127 -3.49 -2.63 13.58
N ALA A 128 -3.44 -3.88 14.05
CA ALA A 128 -4.46 -4.88 13.76
C ALA A 128 -5.84 -4.47 14.30
N VAL A 129 -5.90 -3.91 15.51
CA VAL A 129 -7.14 -3.40 16.10
C VAL A 129 -7.68 -2.22 15.28
N PHE A 130 -6.84 -1.26 14.90
CA PHE A 130 -7.25 -0.10 14.11
C PHE A 130 -7.77 -0.53 12.72
N VAL A 131 -7.05 -1.40 12.03
CA VAL A 131 -7.48 -1.97 10.74
C VAL A 131 -8.78 -2.77 10.92
N GLY A 132 -8.88 -3.57 11.99
CA GLY A 132 -10.09 -4.34 12.29
C GLY A 132 -11.32 -3.45 12.50
N ILE A 133 -11.17 -2.36 13.25
CA ILE A 133 -12.24 -1.36 13.46
C ILE A 133 -12.63 -0.72 12.13
N PHE A 134 -11.67 -0.33 11.30
CA PHE A 134 -11.91 0.25 9.98
C PHE A 134 -12.71 -0.69 9.07
N LEU A 135 -12.28 -1.95 8.97
CA LEU A 135 -12.99 -2.96 8.16
C LEU A 135 -14.40 -3.25 8.70
N LEU A 136 -14.55 -3.27 10.04
CA LEU A 136 -15.85 -3.43 10.69
C LEU A 136 -16.79 -2.28 10.37
N LEU A 137 -16.32 -1.03 10.42
CA LEU A 137 -17.09 0.14 10.04
C LEU A 137 -17.57 0.08 8.60
N ILE A 138 -16.72 -0.33 7.66
CA ILE A 138 -17.12 -0.54 6.27
C ILE A 138 -18.25 -1.58 6.18
N CYS A 139 -18.14 -2.69 6.92
CA CYS A 139 -19.16 -3.74 6.93
C CYS A 139 -20.48 -3.27 7.55
N VAL A 140 -20.44 -2.52 8.65
CA VAL A 140 -21.63 -2.04 9.36
C VAL A 140 -22.37 -0.97 8.54
N ILE A 141 -21.65 0.02 8.03
CA ILE A 141 -22.24 1.12 7.24
C ILE A 141 -22.67 0.62 5.86
N GLY A 142 -21.82 -0.13 5.17
CA GLY A 142 -22.07 -0.63 3.80
C GLY A 142 -22.94 -1.88 3.74
N GLY A 143 -23.24 -2.53 4.87
CA GLY A 143 -24.04 -3.74 4.92
C GLY A 143 -23.49 -4.84 4.01
N LYS A 144 -24.37 -5.40 3.18
CA LYS A 144 -23.97 -6.46 2.21
C LYS A 144 -22.94 -5.99 1.19
N ASN A 145 -23.00 -4.73 0.78
CA ASN A 145 -22.04 -4.17 -0.18
C ASN A 145 -20.71 -3.86 0.52
N GLY A 146 -20.76 -3.44 1.80
CA GLY A 146 -19.55 -3.24 2.61
C GLY A 146 -18.71 -4.51 2.75
N VAL A 147 -19.34 -5.67 3.02
CA VAL A 147 -18.64 -6.96 3.07
C VAL A 147 -17.97 -7.28 1.74
N LYS A 148 -18.66 -7.06 0.61
CA LYS A 148 -18.09 -7.28 -0.72
C LYS A 148 -16.92 -6.33 -0.99
N SER A 149 -17.02 -5.07 -0.56
CA SER A 149 -15.94 -4.08 -0.69
C SER A 149 -14.70 -4.49 0.10
N VAL A 150 -14.87 -4.99 1.34
CA VAL A 150 -13.75 -5.53 2.13
C VAL A 150 -13.06 -6.69 1.41
N VAL A 151 -13.84 -7.62 0.84
CA VAL A 151 -13.27 -8.74 0.07
C VAL A 151 -12.52 -8.23 -1.17
N GLY A 152 -13.07 -7.24 -1.87
CA GLY A 152 -12.40 -6.59 -3.01
C GLY A 152 -11.09 -5.91 -2.61
N LEU A 153 -11.08 -5.22 -1.45
CA LEU A 153 -9.88 -4.60 -0.90
C LEU A 153 -8.80 -5.64 -0.61
N VAL A 154 -9.14 -6.72 0.11
CA VAL A 154 -8.21 -7.82 0.41
C VAL A 154 -7.69 -8.44 -0.89
N PHE A 155 -8.58 -8.67 -1.89
CA PHE A 155 -8.19 -9.19 -3.19
C PHE A 155 -7.14 -8.29 -3.86
N THR A 156 -7.35 -6.96 -3.85
CA THR A 156 -6.41 -6.01 -4.45
C THR A 156 -5.04 -6.07 -3.76
N PHE A 157 -5.00 -6.10 -2.42
CA PHE A 157 -3.75 -6.27 -1.69
C PHE A 157 -3.04 -7.57 -2.06
N VAL A 158 -3.77 -8.68 -2.07
CA VAL A 158 -3.20 -9.98 -2.44
C VAL A 158 -2.67 -9.96 -3.89
N ALA A 159 -3.41 -9.36 -4.81
CA ALA A 159 -3.00 -9.26 -6.21
C ALA A 159 -1.69 -8.46 -6.36
N ILE A 160 -1.54 -7.36 -5.63
CA ILE A 160 -0.31 -6.57 -5.64
C ILE A 160 0.85 -7.38 -5.04
N PHE A 161 0.71 -7.93 -3.83
CA PHE A 161 1.81 -8.59 -3.13
C PHE A 161 2.17 -9.97 -3.69
N LYS A 162 1.20 -10.72 -4.22
CA LYS A 162 1.39 -12.11 -4.66
C LYS A 162 1.52 -12.26 -6.18
N ILE A 163 1.15 -11.27 -6.97
CA ILE A 163 1.26 -11.32 -8.42
C ILE A 163 2.16 -10.21 -8.94
N TYR A 164 1.82 -8.93 -8.67
CA TYR A 164 2.56 -7.82 -9.24
C TYR A 164 4.03 -7.82 -8.79
N ILE A 165 4.31 -7.87 -7.49
CA ILE A 165 5.70 -7.86 -6.98
C ILE A 165 6.51 -9.07 -7.48
N PRO A 166 6.04 -10.33 -7.42
CA PRO A 166 6.78 -11.45 -7.98
C PRO A 166 7.00 -11.39 -9.49
N LEU A 167 6.05 -10.82 -10.25
CA LEU A 167 6.22 -10.64 -11.70
C LEU A 167 7.37 -9.69 -12.01
N ILE A 168 7.41 -8.52 -11.37
CA ILE A 168 8.49 -7.56 -11.60
C ILE A 168 9.84 -8.08 -11.11
N TYR A 169 9.85 -8.83 -10.00
CA TYR A 169 11.07 -9.45 -9.49
C TYR A 169 11.68 -10.47 -10.46
N ARG A 170 10.85 -11.09 -11.32
CA ARG A 170 11.27 -12.00 -12.40
C ARG A 170 11.65 -11.27 -13.70
N GLY A 171 11.82 -9.95 -13.67
CA GLY A 171 12.24 -9.16 -14.84
C GLY A 171 11.11 -8.79 -15.80
N PHE A 172 9.84 -9.09 -15.45
CA PHE A 172 8.72 -8.61 -16.25
C PHE A 172 8.64 -7.08 -16.21
N SER A 173 8.20 -6.45 -17.31
CA SER A 173 8.08 -4.98 -17.36
C SER A 173 7.13 -4.49 -16.25
N PRO A 174 7.57 -3.60 -15.33
CA PRO A 174 6.70 -3.08 -14.27
C PRO A 174 5.44 -2.40 -14.81
N PHE A 175 5.57 -1.65 -15.90
CA PHE A 175 4.45 -0.99 -16.56
C PHE A 175 3.43 -2.02 -17.08
N ALA A 176 3.87 -3.04 -17.81
CA ALA A 176 2.97 -4.09 -18.32
C ALA A 176 2.34 -4.90 -17.17
N ALA A 177 3.11 -5.19 -16.11
CA ALA A 177 2.58 -5.85 -14.91
C ALA A 177 1.49 -5.00 -14.24
N ALA A 178 1.70 -3.69 -14.12
CA ALA A 178 0.71 -2.76 -13.58
C ALA A 178 -0.58 -2.74 -14.41
N VAL A 179 -0.48 -2.69 -15.73
CA VAL A 179 -1.66 -2.74 -16.62
C VAL A 179 -2.44 -4.04 -16.40
N ILE A 180 -1.76 -5.18 -16.38
CA ILE A 180 -2.41 -6.50 -16.19
C ILE A 180 -3.12 -6.54 -14.82
N ILE A 181 -2.42 -6.15 -13.75
CA ILE A 181 -2.98 -6.20 -12.41
C ILE A 181 -4.15 -5.23 -12.25
N THR A 182 -4.06 -4.06 -12.86
CA THR A 182 -5.13 -3.05 -12.90
C THR A 182 -6.39 -3.61 -13.57
N ILE A 183 -6.26 -4.26 -14.72
CA ILE A 183 -7.39 -4.89 -15.41
C ILE A 183 -8.02 -5.99 -14.54
N ILE A 184 -7.20 -6.88 -13.99
CA ILE A 184 -7.67 -7.98 -13.15
C ILE A 184 -8.40 -7.46 -11.90
N THR A 185 -7.78 -6.51 -11.19
CA THR A 185 -8.37 -5.95 -9.96
C THR A 185 -9.65 -5.17 -10.26
N THR A 186 -9.71 -4.41 -11.34
CA THR A 186 -10.91 -3.69 -11.77
C THR A 186 -12.08 -4.67 -12.04
N ILE A 187 -11.82 -5.69 -12.86
CA ILE A 187 -12.86 -6.67 -13.21
C ILE A 187 -13.39 -7.35 -11.94
N VAL A 188 -12.49 -7.86 -11.11
CA VAL A 188 -12.89 -8.63 -9.93
C VAL A 188 -13.58 -7.74 -8.89
N THR A 189 -13.04 -6.58 -8.57
CA THR A 189 -13.61 -5.70 -7.53
C THR A 189 -14.96 -5.13 -7.96
N MET A 190 -15.09 -4.65 -9.19
CA MET A 190 -16.36 -4.11 -9.68
C MET A 190 -17.44 -5.19 -9.81
N TYR A 191 -17.07 -6.40 -10.28
CA TYR A 191 -17.99 -7.52 -10.32
C TYR A 191 -18.44 -7.95 -8.93
N LEU A 192 -17.54 -7.98 -7.95
CA LEU A 192 -17.86 -8.31 -6.56
C LEU A 192 -18.86 -7.32 -5.94
N ILE A 193 -18.61 -6.02 -6.14
CA ILE A 193 -19.41 -4.95 -5.53
C ILE A 193 -20.79 -4.86 -6.19
N SER A 194 -20.85 -4.75 -7.51
CA SER A 194 -22.05 -4.39 -8.26
C SER A 194 -22.71 -5.56 -9.01
N GLY A 195 -22.02 -6.71 -9.08
CA GLY A 195 -22.52 -7.89 -9.80
C GLY A 195 -22.40 -7.75 -11.32
N ALA A 196 -22.97 -8.73 -12.06
CA ALA A 196 -22.97 -8.75 -13.52
C ALA A 196 -24.14 -7.91 -14.06
N THR A 197 -23.93 -6.61 -14.22
CA THR A 197 -24.90 -5.67 -14.77
C THR A 197 -24.27 -4.87 -15.92
N ILE A 198 -25.11 -4.30 -16.80
CA ILE A 198 -24.63 -3.41 -17.87
C ILE A 198 -23.86 -2.23 -17.28
N LYS A 199 -24.34 -1.67 -16.17
CA LYS A 199 -23.66 -0.63 -15.41
C LYS A 199 -22.23 -1.04 -15.03
N THR A 200 -22.06 -2.24 -14.49
CA THR A 200 -20.75 -2.77 -14.09
C THR A 200 -19.83 -2.93 -15.29
N PHE A 201 -20.35 -3.44 -16.40
CA PHE A 201 -19.56 -3.57 -17.63
C PHE A 201 -19.10 -2.22 -18.17
N CYS A 202 -19.98 -1.23 -18.22
CA CYS A 202 -19.62 0.14 -18.63
C CYS A 202 -18.58 0.76 -17.69
N ALA A 203 -18.73 0.56 -16.37
CA ALA A 203 -17.75 1.05 -15.39
C ALA A 203 -16.39 0.37 -15.56
N ILE A 204 -16.34 -0.96 -15.79
CA ILE A 204 -15.08 -1.67 -16.06
C ILE A 204 -14.43 -1.13 -17.34
N ALA A 205 -15.18 -1.02 -18.43
CA ALA A 205 -14.66 -0.50 -19.68
C ALA A 205 -14.13 0.95 -19.53
N GLY A 206 -14.90 1.81 -18.86
CA GLY A 206 -14.48 3.20 -18.57
C GLY A 206 -13.23 3.26 -17.71
N THR A 207 -13.12 2.43 -16.68
CA THR A 207 -11.92 2.37 -15.83
C THR A 207 -10.70 1.89 -16.61
N VAL A 208 -10.81 0.79 -17.35
CA VAL A 208 -9.69 0.25 -18.13
C VAL A 208 -9.21 1.26 -19.16
N LEU A 209 -10.11 1.88 -19.91
CA LEU A 209 -9.77 2.91 -20.89
C LEU A 209 -9.14 4.15 -20.21
N GLY A 210 -9.72 4.60 -19.09
CA GLY A 210 -9.20 5.74 -18.34
C GLY A 210 -7.78 5.50 -17.81
N VAL A 211 -7.50 4.32 -17.25
CA VAL A 211 -6.15 3.95 -16.77
C VAL A 211 -5.17 3.80 -17.93
N LEU A 212 -5.59 3.23 -19.06
CA LEU A 212 -4.73 3.16 -20.25
C LEU A 212 -4.37 4.57 -20.77
N LEU A 213 -5.34 5.48 -20.82
CA LEU A 213 -5.11 6.88 -21.20
C LEU A 213 -4.17 7.58 -20.21
N ALA A 214 -4.36 7.37 -18.90
CA ALA A 214 -3.46 7.89 -17.87
C ALA A 214 -2.03 7.36 -18.06
N GLY A 215 -1.89 6.06 -18.34
CA GLY A 215 -0.59 5.43 -18.61
C GLY A 215 0.11 5.99 -19.86
N VAL A 216 -0.64 6.18 -20.94
CA VAL A 216 -0.11 6.81 -22.17
C VAL A 216 0.30 8.25 -21.89
N SER A 217 -0.51 9.01 -21.14
CA SER A 217 -0.19 10.40 -20.76
C SER A 217 1.05 10.46 -19.89
N ALA A 218 1.18 9.59 -18.90
CA ALA A 218 2.36 9.50 -18.04
C ALA A 218 3.63 9.15 -18.85
N TRP A 219 3.53 8.20 -19.78
CA TRP A 219 4.62 7.83 -20.64
C TRP A 219 5.04 8.99 -21.57
N LEU A 220 4.06 9.64 -22.22
CA LEU A 220 4.34 10.80 -23.08
C LEU A 220 5.01 11.93 -22.29
N PHE A 221 4.49 12.23 -21.10
CA PHE A 221 5.09 13.25 -20.23
C PHE A 221 6.51 12.84 -19.83
N GLY A 222 6.74 11.57 -19.47
CA GLY A 222 8.05 11.04 -19.14
C GLY A 222 9.07 11.24 -20.28
N VAL A 223 8.65 10.93 -21.51
CA VAL A 223 9.51 11.16 -22.70
C VAL A 223 9.76 12.65 -22.94
N CYS A 224 8.73 13.51 -22.82
CA CYS A 224 8.89 14.95 -23.04
C CYS A 224 9.71 15.65 -21.97
N ALA A 225 9.66 15.16 -20.73
CA ALA A 225 10.37 15.73 -19.58
C ALA A 225 11.72 15.03 -19.30
N ASP A 226 12.12 14.08 -20.18
CA ASP A 226 13.34 13.27 -20.02
C ASP A 226 13.42 12.56 -18.66
N ILE A 227 12.29 11.98 -18.23
CA ILE A 227 12.17 11.24 -16.98
C ILE A 227 12.44 9.78 -17.27
N ASP A 228 13.56 9.26 -16.80
CA ASP A 228 14.01 7.88 -17.00
C ASP A 228 13.42 6.88 -15.99
N GLY A 229 12.66 7.37 -15.00
CA GLY A 229 12.04 6.56 -13.94
C GLY A 229 12.98 6.20 -12.78
N TYR A 230 14.19 6.75 -12.77
CA TYR A 230 15.11 6.61 -11.64
C TYR A 230 14.89 7.69 -10.55
N ASN A 231 13.95 8.60 -10.77
CA ASN A 231 13.60 9.68 -9.86
C ASN A 231 12.60 9.20 -8.79
N VAL A 232 13.00 8.20 -8.01
CA VAL A 232 12.17 7.61 -6.94
C VAL A 232 12.92 7.61 -5.62
N SER A 233 12.17 7.63 -4.53
CA SER A 233 12.75 7.53 -3.19
C SER A 233 13.54 6.21 -3.04
N ASN A 234 14.65 6.26 -2.31
CA ASN A 234 15.54 5.12 -2.08
C ASN A 234 16.15 4.52 -3.36
N ILE A 235 16.37 5.34 -4.39
CA ILE A 235 16.93 4.88 -5.68
C ILE A 235 18.26 4.15 -5.54
N GLU A 236 19.12 4.54 -4.61
CA GLU A 236 20.40 3.87 -4.36
C GLU A 236 20.19 2.41 -3.96
N THR A 237 19.29 2.17 -3.00
CA THR A 237 18.92 0.81 -2.57
C THR A 237 18.27 0.02 -3.70
N LEU A 238 17.34 0.64 -4.44
CA LEU A 238 16.70 0.01 -5.59
C LEU A 238 17.70 -0.31 -6.70
N SER A 239 18.65 0.57 -6.97
CA SER A 239 19.71 0.34 -7.96
C SER A 239 20.60 -0.83 -7.56
N TYR A 240 20.95 -0.94 -6.27
CA TYR A 240 21.68 -2.09 -5.76
C TYR A 240 20.87 -3.41 -5.92
N VAL A 241 19.58 -3.39 -5.57
CA VAL A 241 18.68 -4.52 -5.80
C VAL A 241 18.61 -4.87 -7.29
N GLY A 242 18.51 -3.88 -8.17
CA GLY A 242 18.45 -4.06 -9.62
C GLY A 242 19.72 -4.66 -10.22
N GLN A 243 20.89 -4.45 -9.62
CA GLN A 243 22.14 -5.08 -10.03
C GLN A 243 22.20 -6.58 -9.67
N LEU A 244 21.50 -6.98 -8.61
CA LEU A 244 21.46 -8.35 -8.10
C LEU A 244 20.24 -9.14 -8.58
N THR A 245 19.32 -8.49 -9.28
CA THR A 245 18.04 -9.08 -9.73
C THR A 245 17.72 -8.62 -11.14
N ASP A 246 16.71 -9.23 -11.75
CA ASP A 246 16.23 -8.84 -13.09
C ASP A 246 15.22 -7.67 -13.06
N ILE A 247 15.07 -6.96 -11.94
CA ILE A 247 14.10 -5.88 -11.79
C ILE A 247 14.46 -4.69 -12.70
N LYS A 248 13.49 -4.25 -13.51
CA LYS A 248 13.63 -3.08 -14.39
C LYS A 248 13.18 -1.82 -13.64
N ILE A 249 14.11 -1.13 -13.00
CA ILE A 249 13.83 -0.01 -12.08
C ILE A 249 13.13 1.15 -12.79
N GLY A 250 13.59 1.55 -13.98
CA GLY A 250 13.03 2.69 -14.72
C GLY A 250 11.53 2.61 -15.02
N GLY A 251 10.93 1.41 -14.96
CA GLY A 251 9.48 1.24 -15.13
C GLY A 251 8.67 1.35 -13.83
N LEU A 252 9.31 1.39 -12.66
CA LEU A 252 8.63 1.37 -11.36
C LEU A 252 7.83 2.64 -11.11
N LEU A 253 8.36 3.80 -11.42
CA LEU A 253 7.69 5.09 -11.27
C LEU A 253 6.35 5.09 -12.03
N PHE A 254 6.39 4.79 -13.33
CA PHE A 254 5.19 4.78 -14.18
C PHE A 254 4.18 3.71 -13.75
N SER A 255 4.66 2.56 -13.27
CA SER A 255 3.78 1.52 -12.74
C SER A 255 3.10 1.95 -11.43
N GLY A 256 3.82 2.68 -10.57
CA GLY A 256 3.28 3.28 -9.35
C GLY A 256 2.16 4.27 -9.67
N ILE A 257 2.38 5.16 -10.64
CA ILE A 257 1.37 6.12 -11.12
C ILE A 257 0.12 5.40 -11.63
N LEU A 258 0.27 4.32 -12.41
CA LEU A 258 -0.86 3.54 -12.92
C LEU A 258 -1.67 2.91 -11.78
N ILE A 259 -1.01 2.30 -10.80
CA ILE A 259 -1.68 1.66 -9.66
C ILE A 259 -2.37 2.72 -8.79
N ALA A 260 -1.75 3.88 -8.57
CA ALA A 260 -2.33 4.97 -7.80
C ALA A 260 -3.55 5.57 -8.51
N SER A 261 -3.47 5.79 -9.83
CA SER A 261 -4.58 6.35 -10.62
C SER A 261 -5.78 5.42 -10.71
N LEU A 262 -5.58 4.10 -10.59
CA LEU A 262 -6.65 3.11 -10.66
C LEU A 262 -7.81 3.43 -9.70
N GLY A 263 -7.51 3.73 -8.44
CA GLY A 263 -8.54 4.01 -7.43
C GLY A 263 -9.44 5.17 -7.87
N ALA A 264 -8.83 6.30 -8.23
CA ALA A 264 -9.56 7.50 -8.64
C ALA A 264 -10.39 7.28 -9.92
N VAL A 265 -9.81 6.65 -10.93
CA VAL A 265 -10.52 6.37 -12.20
C VAL A 265 -11.68 5.39 -11.98
N MET A 266 -11.48 4.38 -11.12
CA MET A 266 -12.51 3.41 -10.76
C MET A 266 -13.71 4.08 -10.08
N ASP A 267 -13.46 4.98 -9.14
CA ASP A 267 -14.51 5.69 -8.40
C ASP A 267 -15.33 6.59 -9.31
N VAL A 268 -14.69 7.33 -10.23
CA VAL A 268 -15.38 8.16 -11.22
C VAL A 268 -16.22 7.30 -12.18
N ALA A 269 -15.61 6.25 -12.74
CA ALA A 269 -16.30 5.37 -13.69
C ALA A 269 -17.53 4.71 -13.07
N MET A 270 -17.43 4.23 -11.82
CA MET A 270 -18.55 3.61 -11.12
C MET A 270 -19.64 4.64 -10.76
N SER A 271 -19.26 5.82 -10.30
CA SER A 271 -20.21 6.85 -9.91
C SER A 271 -20.99 7.40 -11.10
N VAL A 272 -20.29 7.70 -12.21
CA VAL A 272 -20.93 8.15 -13.45
C VAL A 272 -21.85 7.06 -14.01
N SER A 273 -21.39 5.80 -14.09
CA SER A 273 -22.19 4.68 -14.56
C SER A 273 -23.41 4.44 -13.68
N SER A 274 -23.29 4.63 -12.36
CA SER A 274 -24.40 4.49 -11.42
C SER A 274 -25.43 5.61 -11.60
N ALA A 275 -24.97 6.86 -11.74
CA ALA A 275 -25.85 8.00 -11.95
C ALA A 275 -26.63 7.87 -13.27
N ILE A 276 -25.95 7.49 -14.37
CA ILE A 276 -26.62 7.29 -15.68
C ILE A 276 -27.65 6.17 -15.59
N SER A 277 -27.31 5.05 -14.95
CA SER A 277 -28.24 3.93 -14.76
C SER A 277 -29.49 4.36 -13.99
N GLU A 278 -29.33 5.11 -12.92
CA GLU A 278 -30.46 5.62 -12.11
C GLU A 278 -31.33 6.62 -12.88
N ILE A 279 -30.72 7.50 -13.69
CA ILE A 279 -31.44 8.45 -14.54
C ILE A 279 -32.26 7.69 -15.60
N HIS A 280 -31.66 6.70 -16.25
CA HIS A 280 -32.35 5.89 -17.26
C HIS A 280 -33.53 5.09 -16.67
N ASP A 281 -33.33 4.52 -15.48
CA ASP A 281 -34.41 3.73 -14.83
C ASP A 281 -35.61 4.61 -14.41
N LYS A 282 -35.37 5.89 -14.09
CA LYS A 282 -36.42 6.85 -13.69
C LYS A 282 -37.02 7.63 -14.84
N ALA A 283 -36.31 7.80 -15.93
CA ALA A 283 -36.72 8.55 -17.11
C ALA A 283 -36.32 7.79 -18.38
N PRO A 284 -36.97 6.65 -18.68
CA PRO A 284 -36.61 5.80 -19.81
C PRO A 284 -36.90 6.44 -21.18
N GLU A 285 -37.64 7.54 -21.22
CA GLU A 285 -37.93 8.33 -22.43
C GLU A 285 -36.75 9.19 -22.87
N LEU A 286 -35.75 9.39 -22.06
CA LEU A 286 -34.57 10.18 -22.42
C LEU A 286 -33.78 9.52 -23.56
N SER A 287 -33.38 10.34 -24.52
CA SER A 287 -32.54 9.90 -25.63
C SER A 287 -31.11 9.59 -25.14
N SER A 288 -30.39 8.75 -25.86
CA SER A 288 -28.99 8.42 -25.58
C SER A 288 -28.09 9.67 -25.54
N VAL A 289 -28.41 10.72 -26.30
CA VAL A 289 -27.66 12.00 -26.30
C VAL A 289 -27.91 12.76 -25.00
N GLU A 290 -29.11 12.79 -24.47
CA GLU A 290 -29.45 13.42 -23.21
C GLU A 290 -28.83 12.68 -22.04
N LEU A 291 -28.85 11.35 -22.05
CA LEU A 291 -28.14 10.51 -21.06
C LEU A 291 -26.63 10.76 -21.10
N PHE A 292 -26.04 10.86 -22.29
CA PHE A 292 -24.61 11.18 -22.43
C PHE A 292 -24.28 12.57 -21.86
N LYS A 293 -25.10 13.59 -22.16
CA LYS A 293 -24.90 14.95 -21.61
C LYS A 293 -25.01 14.94 -20.07
N SER A 294 -25.98 14.22 -19.53
CA SER A 294 -26.15 14.06 -18.06
C SER A 294 -24.94 13.40 -17.44
N GLY A 295 -24.41 12.34 -18.04
CA GLY A 295 -23.19 11.68 -17.59
C GLY A 295 -21.96 12.58 -17.66
N MET A 296 -21.84 13.36 -18.72
CA MET A 296 -20.75 14.35 -18.85
C MET A 296 -20.82 15.45 -17.78
N ASN A 297 -22.01 15.89 -17.40
CA ASN A 297 -22.17 16.88 -16.33
C ASN A 297 -21.74 16.29 -14.98
N VAL A 298 -22.22 15.09 -14.64
CA VAL A 298 -21.79 14.37 -13.42
C VAL A 298 -20.28 14.17 -13.42
N GLY A 299 -19.69 13.77 -14.54
CA GLY A 299 -18.24 13.56 -14.66
C GLY A 299 -17.44 14.85 -14.46
N ARG A 300 -17.93 16.00 -14.96
CA ARG A 300 -17.27 17.31 -14.77
C ARG A 300 -17.27 17.74 -13.30
N ASP A 301 -18.40 17.56 -12.61
CA ASP A 301 -18.51 17.92 -11.20
C ASP A 301 -17.57 17.07 -10.36
N MET A 302 -17.52 15.76 -10.64
CA MET A 302 -16.61 14.84 -9.96
C MET A 302 -15.14 15.15 -10.25
N MET A 303 -14.79 15.47 -11.49
CA MET A 303 -13.42 15.80 -11.88
C MET A 303 -12.85 16.94 -11.04
N GLY A 304 -13.61 18.03 -10.83
CA GLY A 304 -13.17 19.17 -10.03
C GLY A 304 -12.87 18.82 -8.57
N THR A 305 -13.76 18.05 -7.93
CA THR A 305 -13.60 17.66 -6.53
C THR A 305 -12.51 16.63 -6.33
N MET A 306 -12.42 15.62 -7.20
CA MET A 306 -11.43 14.55 -7.08
C MET A 306 -10.01 15.02 -7.41
N SER A 307 -9.83 15.89 -8.41
CA SER A 307 -8.52 16.48 -8.70
C SER A 307 -7.95 17.22 -7.50
N ASN A 308 -8.78 18.02 -6.82
CA ASN A 308 -8.35 18.71 -5.60
C ASN A 308 -8.00 17.72 -4.47
N THR A 309 -8.78 16.68 -4.29
CA THR A 309 -8.53 15.64 -3.28
C THR A 309 -7.21 14.91 -3.55
N LEU A 310 -6.92 14.56 -4.81
CA LEU A 310 -5.68 13.92 -5.19
C LEU A 310 -4.47 14.82 -4.95
N ILE A 311 -4.53 16.09 -5.37
CA ILE A 311 -3.46 17.07 -5.12
C ILE A 311 -3.19 17.19 -3.61
N LEU A 312 -4.24 17.31 -2.79
CA LEU A 312 -4.08 17.39 -1.33
C LEU A 312 -3.49 16.12 -0.72
N ALA A 313 -3.85 14.95 -1.24
CA ALA A 313 -3.28 13.68 -0.78
C ALA A 313 -1.78 13.59 -1.10
N PHE A 314 -1.37 13.96 -2.33
CA PHE A 314 0.05 13.98 -2.73
C PHE A 314 0.85 15.03 -1.97
N VAL A 315 0.33 16.26 -1.84
CA VAL A 315 0.96 17.31 -1.02
C VAL A 315 1.10 16.85 0.43
N GLY A 316 0.07 16.15 0.96
CA GLY A 316 0.10 15.60 2.31
C GLY A 316 1.21 14.55 2.51
N SER A 317 1.45 13.70 1.51
CA SER A 317 2.54 12.72 1.56
C SER A 317 3.93 13.36 1.46
N ALA A 318 4.05 14.49 0.73
CA ALA A 318 5.29 15.21 0.50
C ALA A 318 5.58 16.33 1.53
N VAL A 319 4.77 16.51 2.58
CA VAL A 319 4.91 17.63 3.54
C VAL A 319 6.31 17.70 4.15
N SER A 320 6.91 16.56 4.51
CA SER A 320 8.26 16.53 5.09
C SER A 320 9.31 17.11 4.14
N GLU A 321 9.21 16.76 2.86
CA GLU A 321 10.10 17.26 1.80
C GLU A 321 9.91 18.76 1.57
N LEU A 322 8.64 19.20 1.54
CA LEU A 322 8.31 20.63 1.41
C LEU A 322 8.87 21.46 2.58
N VAL A 323 8.79 20.94 3.81
CA VAL A 323 9.36 21.60 5.00
C VAL A 323 10.89 21.72 4.89
N ILE A 324 11.57 20.64 4.43
CA ILE A 324 13.02 20.66 4.22
C ILE A 324 13.38 21.71 3.16
N ASN A 325 12.69 21.70 2.02
CA ASN A 325 12.95 22.65 0.92
C ASN A 325 12.72 24.10 1.36
N TYR A 326 11.68 24.35 2.16
CA TYR A 326 11.42 25.65 2.74
C TYR A 326 12.51 26.07 3.74
N ALA A 327 12.93 25.16 4.63
CA ALA A 327 13.95 25.44 5.63
C ALA A 327 15.32 25.75 4.99
N TYR A 328 15.66 25.07 3.90
CA TYR A 328 16.88 25.36 3.12
C TYR A 328 16.76 26.58 2.21
N ASN A 329 15.61 27.24 2.19
CA ASN A 329 15.33 28.40 1.32
C ASN A 329 15.69 28.15 -0.15
N LEU A 330 15.30 26.97 -0.64
CA LEU A 330 15.58 26.58 -2.01
C LEU A 330 14.77 27.43 -3.01
N PRO A 331 15.39 27.90 -4.10
CA PRO A 331 14.67 28.63 -5.13
C PRO A 331 13.62 27.72 -5.81
N PHE A 332 12.47 28.31 -6.16
CA PHE A 332 11.34 27.58 -6.77
C PHE A 332 11.73 26.72 -7.97
N ARG A 333 12.65 27.21 -8.80
CA ARG A 333 13.17 26.45 -9.95
C ARG A 333 13.91 25.20 -9.52
N GLN A 334 14.59 25.20 -8.39
CA GLN A 334 15.27 24.02 -7.86
C GLN A 334 14.27 23.04 -7.26
N ILE A 335 13.22 23.54 -6.58
CA ILE A 335 12.17 22.70 -6.01
C ILE A 335 11.44 21.93 -7.12
N ILE A 336 11.03 22.60 -8.20
CA ILE A 336 10.35 21.93 -9.32
C ILE A 336 11.23 20.89 -10.02
N ASN A 337 12.54 21.10 -10.04
CA ASN A 337 13.47 20.14 -10.65
C ASN A 337 14.02 19.14 -9.64
N SER A 338 13.63 19.21 -8.35
CA SER A 338 14.00 18.18 -7.39
C SER A 338 13.18 16.90 -7.63
N TYR A 339 13.81 15.77 -7.38
CA TYR A 339 13.39 14.46 -7.83
C TYR A 339 11.97 14.05 -7.43
N ASN A 340 11.51 14.44 -6.24
CA ASN A 340 10.28 13.85 -5.68
C ASN A 340 9.04 14.75 -5.78
N ILE A 341 9.20 16.07 -5.90
CA ILE A 341 8.06 17.00 -5.89
C ILE A 341 7.58 17.36 -7.29
N GLY A 342 8.49 17.34 -8.28
CA GLY A 342 8.14 17.70 -9.66
C GLY A 342 7.46 16.59 -10.46
N ILE A 343 7.45 15.36 -9.95
CA ILE A 343 7.00 14.16 -10.68
C ILE A 343 5.71 13.59 -10.08
N GLU A 344 5.52 13.66 -8.77
CA GLU A 344 4.27 13.30 -8.11
C GLU A 344 3.19 14.39 -8.31
#